data_12c359d34f4190b0e4b3fe53f463fb27
#
_entry.id   12c359d34f4190b0e4b3fe53f463fb27
#
_cell.length_a   1.000
_cell.length_b   1.000
_cell.length_c   1.000
_cell.angle_alpha   90.00
_cell.angle_beta   90.00
_cell.angle_gamma   90.00
#
_symmetry.space_group_name_H-M   'P 1'
#
loop_
_entity.id
_entity.type
_entity.pdbx_description
1 polymer ?
#
loop_
_entity_poly.entity_id
_entity_poly.type
_entity_poly.pdbx_seq_one_letter_code
_entity_poly.pdbx_strand_id
1 'polypeptide(L)'
;MSIKIGQASLGETGGHGQQPGNQTGRELNFSTWYPAVWLGVLRFKDPAKAELAAKACEDGVKNKNIGYDMDNRNTAYAAAKAVGWDLSKITKPVETDCSALMMLCAISAGVHKLEDLFRRQGNSCTTYCMRHDWPQTGEFELLTAAKYLKKDEYLLRGDVLVSSGHTVMVLEDGKHGEEEREVVEKSKIIVDGKEVSVERILKNGTNYVKVRDIAAALDLEVSNKGNIAVLTHKEK
;
A
#
# COMPACT_ATOMS: atom_id res chain seq x y z
N MET A 1 10.05 4.71 -19.56
CA MET A 1 8.71 5.34 -19.48
C MET A 1 8.38 5.48 -18.01
N SER A 2 7.74 6.57 -17.61
CA SER A 2 7.31 6.76 -16.21
C SER A 2 6.06 5.94 -15.95
N ILE A 3 5.93 5.36 -14.75
CA ILE A 3 4.83 4.48 -14.37
C ILE A 3 3.53 5.25 -14.19
N LYS A 4 2.41 4.55 -14.31
CA LYS A 4 1.06 5.09 -14.14
C LYS A 4 0.73 5.25 -12.66
N ILE A 5 0.06 6.35 -12.33
CA ILE A 5 -0.50 6.64 -11.01
C ILE A 5 -1.99 7.00 -11.11
N GLY A 6 -2.71 6.84 -9.99
CA GLY A 6 -4.09 7.31 -9.80
C GLY A 6 -4.16 8.31 -8.67
N GLN A 7 -4.98 9.34 -8.82
CA GLN A 7 -5.09 10.42 -7.84
C GLN A 7 -6.43 11.14 -7.89
N ALA A 8 -6.77 11.83 -6.80
CA ALA A 8 -7.75 12.91 -6.76
C ALA A 8 -6.97 14.21 -6.56
N SER A 9 -7.10 15.18 -7.44
CA SER A 9 -6.16 16.29 -7.51
C SER A 9 -6.77 17.68 -7.32
N LEU A 10 -7.81 18.02 -8.06
CA LEU A 10 -8.43 19.34 -8.05
C LEU A 10 -9.91 19.22 -8.38
N GLY A 11 -10.74 20.10 -7.82
CA GLY A 11 -12.16 20.19 -8.18
C GLY A 11 -12.39 20.83 -9.56
N GLU A 12 -13.66 20.96 -9.94
CA GLU A 12 -14.09 21.45 -11.25
C GLU A 12 -13.58 22.85 -11.59
N THR A 13 -13.35 23.70 -10.59
CA THR A 13 -12.83 25.06 -10.77
C THR A 13 -11.30 25.15 -10.74
N GLY A 14 -10.61 24.03 -10.61
CA GLY A 14 -9.14 23.99 -10.43
C GLY A 14 -8.67 24.28 -8.99
N GLY A 15 -9.60 24.27 -8.02
CA GLY A 15 -9.35 24.46 -6.59
C GLY A 15 -9.91 23.28 -5.77
N HIS A 16 -10.63 23.61 -4.67
CA HIS A 16 -11.14 22.58 -3.74
C HIS A 16 -12.42 21.89 -4.20
N GLY A 17 -13.05 22.32 -5.29
CA GLY A 17 -14.31 21.79 -5.80
C GLY A 17 -15.54 22.37 -5.10
N GLN A 18 -16.70 22.24 -5.71
CA GLN A 18 -17.96 22.78 -5.17
C GLN A 18 -19.18 21.92 -5.52
N GLN A 19 -19.12 21.12 -6.57
CA GLN A 19 -20.23 20.30 -7.02
C GLN A 19 -19.93 18.81 -6.84
N PRO A 20 -20.90 17.99 -6.37
CA PRO A 20 -20.70 16.56 -6.20
C PRO A 20 -20.51 15.82 -7.52
N GLY A 21 -19.56 14.88 -7.55
CA GLY A 21 -19.21 14.07 -8.70
C GLY A 21 -18.12 14.69 -9.58
N ASN A 22 -17.54 13.94 -10.47
CA ASN A 22 -16.47 14.38 -11.36
C ASN A 22 -17.04 14.97 -12.65
N GLN A 23 -17.43 16.23 -12.63
CA GLN A 23 -18.05 16.92 -13.78
C GLN A 23 -17.03 17.17 -14.89
N THR A 24 -15.78 17.45 -14.55
CA THR A 24 -14.74 17.77 -15.53
C THR A 24 -14.09 16.53 -16.16
N GLY A 25 -14.25 15.37 -15.53
CA GLY A 25 -13.54 14.15 -15.89
C GLY A 25 -12.05 14.19 -15.56
N ARG A 26 -11.59 15.19 -14.77
CA ARG A 26 -10.18 15.42 -14.42
C ARG A 26 -9.92 15.50 -12.91
N GLU A 27 -10.97 15.55 -12.11
CA GLU A 27 -10.89 15.69 -10.65
C GLU A 27 -10.25 14.46 -10.03
N LEU A 28 -10.74 13.28 -10.41
CA LEU A 28 -10.01 12.02 -10.24
C LEU A 28 -9.42 11.64 -11.60
N ASN A 29 -8.13 11.36 -11.64
CA ASN A 29 -7.47 11.11 -12.91
C ASN A 29 -6.32 10.11 -12.82
N PHE A 30 -6.01 9.54 -13.97
CA PHE A 30 -4.76 8.84 -14.21
C PHE A 30 -3.71 9.82 -14.71
N SER A 31 -2.49 9.69 -14.19
CA SER A 31 -1.33 10.44 -14.63
C SER A 31 -0.11 9.51 -14.71
N THR A 32 1.00 10.02 -15.17
CA THR A 32 2.30 9.38 -15.02
C THR A 32 2.97 9.89 -13.75
N TRP A 33 3.79 9.06 -13.13
CA TRP A 33 4.60 9.48 -11.98
C TRP A 33 5.41 10.75 -12.34
N TYR A 34 5.51 11.65 -11.38
CA TYR A 34 6.24 12.92 -11.52
C TYR A 34 7.11 13.18 -10.29
N PRO A 35 8.24 13.86 -10.45
CA PRO A 35 9.06 14.27 -9.33
C PRO A 35 8.33 15.33 -8.50
N ALA A 36 8.19 15.06 -7.20
CA ALA A 36 7.65 15.97 -6.21
C ALA A 36 8.44 15.83 -4.89
N VAL A 37 8.13 16.65 -3.89
CA VAL A 37 8.71 16.47 -2.56
C VAL A 37 7.94 15.34 -1.84
N TRP A 38 8.18 14.11 -2.29
CA TRP A 38 7.65 12.93 -1.62
C TRP A 38 8.37 12.71 -0.29
N LEU A 39 7.62 12.47 0.77
CA LEU A 39 8.12 12.31 2.14
C LEU A 39 8.10 10.84 2.61
N GLY A 40 7.41 9.98 1.88
CA GLY A 40 7.33 8.56 2.17
C GLY A 40 6.51 7.82 1.13
N VAL A 41 6.74 6.53 1.07
CA VAL A 41 5.93 5.56 0.34
C VAL A 41 5.36 4.58 1.36
N LEU A 42 4.05 4.47 1.42
CA LEU A 42 3.36 3.45 2.19
C LEU A 42 3.19 2.22 1.29
N ARG A 43 3.92 1.18 1.57
CA ARG A 43 3.84 -0.11 0.89
C ARG A 43 3.01 -1.09 1.70
N PHE A 44 2.02 -1.70 1.09
CA PHE A 44 1.29 -2.79 1.73
C PHE A 44 2.22 -3.96 2.00
N LYS A 45 2.16 -4.54 3.21
CA LYS A 45 2.91 -5.76 3.55
C LYS A 45 2.35 -7.00 2.87
N ASP A 46 1.06 -6.98 2.55
CA ASP A 46 0.37 -8.03 1.80
C ASP A 46 0.23 -7.60 0.33
N PRO A 47 0.92 -8.26 -0.61
CA PRO A 47 0.82 -7.95 -2.04
C PRO A 47 -0.58 -8.11 -2.61
N ALA A 48 -1.40 -9.02 -2.06
CA ALA A 48 -2.78 -9.18 -2.50
C ALA A 48 -3.64 -7.97 -2.15
N LYS A 49 -3.42 -7.37 -0.98
CA LYS A 49 -4.08 -6.11 -0.60
C LYS A 49 -3.58 -4.94 -1.46
N ALA A 50 -2.31 -4.90 -1.81
CA ALA A 50 -1.76 -3.89 -2.70
C ALA A 50 -2.47 -3.89 -4.06
N GLU A 51 -2.66 -5.08 -4.65
CA GLU A 51 -3.37 -5.26 -5.92
C GLU A 51 -4.84 -4.83 -5.82
N LEU A 52 -5.54 -5.25 -4.76
CA LEU A 52 -6.93 -4.86 -4.52
C LEU A 52 -7.08 -3.34 -4.33
N ALA A 53 -6.16 -2.70 -3.61
CA ALA A 53 -6.16 -1.26 -3.41
C ALA A 53 -5.91 -0.49 -4.72
N ALA A 54 -4.95 -0.95 -5.53
CA ALA A 54 -4.68 -0.38 -6.84
C ALA A 54 -5.90 -0.50 -7.77
N LYS A 55 -6.55 -1.68 -7.77
CA LYS A 55 -7.81 -1.86 -8.52
C LYS A 55 -8.91 -0.93 -8.02
N ALA A 56 -9.10 -0.79 -6.72
CA ALA A 56 -10.09 0.13 -6.15
C ALA A 56 -9.81 1.59 -6.56
N CYS A 57 -8.53 1.99 -6.60
CA CYS A 57 -8.14 3.30 -7.11
C CYS A 57 -8.51 3.47 -8.59
N GLU A 58 -8.25 2.47 -9.43
CA GLU A 58 -8.66 2.50 -10.84
C GLU A 58 -10.18 2.61 -11.00
N ASP A 59 -10.94 1.86 -10.20
CA ASP A 59 -12.40 1.88 -10.21
C ASP A 59 -12.92 3.25 -9.74
N GLY A 60 -12.33 3.83 -8.69
CA GLY A 60 -12.67 5.17 -8.21
C GLY A 60 -12.41 6.26 -9.24
N VAL A 61 -11.25 6.23 -9.91
CA VAL A 61 -10.90 7.19 -10.97
C VAL A 61 -11.82 7.08 -12.18
N LYS A 62 -12.27 5.86 -12.51
CA LYS A 62 -13.22 5.64 -13.64
C LYS A 62 -14.66 6.05 -13.31
N ASN A 63 -15.01 6.06 -12.02
CA ASN A 63 -16.38 6.37 -11.59
C ASN A 63 -16.64 7.87 -11.54
N LYS A 64 -17.40 8.37 -12.49
CA LYS A 64 -17.72 9.81 -12.62
C LYS A 64 -18.67 10.35 -11.54
N ASN A 65 -19.22 9.49 -10.70
CA ASN A 65 -19.95 9.91 -9.51
C ASN A 65 -19.03 10.30 -8.34
N ILE A 66 -17.72 10.09 -8.43
CA ILE A 66 -16.77 10.47 -7.38
C ILE A 66 -15.97 11.67 -7.87
N GLY A 67 -16.16 12.83 -7.21
CA GLY A 67 -15.47 14.07 -7.51
C GLY A 67 -14.48 14.46 -6.42
N TYR A 68 -13.86 15.64 -6.56
CA TYR A 68 -12.90 16.19 -5.63
C TYR A 68 -13.45 17.43 -4.93
N ASP A 69 -13.64 17.32 -3.60
CA ASP A 69 -13.94 18.45 -2.74
C ASP A 69 -13.39 18.19 -1.32
N MET A 70 -12.48 19.05 -0.85
CA MET A 70 -11.88 18.91 0.48
C MET A 70 -12.89 19.14 1.61
N ASP A 71 -13.89 19.99 1.41
CA ASP A 71 -14.86 20.34 2.45
C ASP A 71 -15.92 19.22 2.61
N ASN A 72 -16.24 18.52 1.53
CA ASN A 72 -17.24 17.44 1.49
C ASN A 72 -16.66 16.04 1.28
N ARG A 73 -15.34 15.87 1.44
CA ARG A 73 -14.56 14.63 1.13
C ARG A 73 -15.05 13.35 1.78
N ASN A 74 -15.88 13.44 2.81
CA ASN A 74 -16.39 12.27 3.55
C ASN A 74 -17.68 11.71 2.96
N THR A 75 -18.29 12.36 1.97
CA THR A 75 -19.50 11.84 1.33
C THR A 75 -19.22 10.56 0.54
N ALA A 76 -18.04 10.44 -0.09
CA ALA A 76 -17.58 9.21 -0.73
C ALA A 76 -17.37 8.07 0.28
N TYR A 77 -16.92 8.35 1.51
CA TYR A 77 -16.77 7.34 2.56
C TYR A 77 -18.11 6.69 2.92
N ALA A 78 -19.15 7.50 3.14
CA ALA A 78 -20.48 7.00 3.46
C ALA A 78 -21.06 6.15 2.32
N ALA A 79 -20.90 6.61 1.06
CA ALA A 79 -21.37 5.90 -0.11
C ALA A 79 -20.61 4.58 -0.34
N ALA A 80 -19.28 4.59 -0.22
CA ALA A 80 -18.46 3.38 -0.35
C ALA A 80 -18.83 2.31 0.69
N LYS A 81 -19.03 2.72 1.93
CA LYS A 81 -19.48 1.83 3.01
C LYS A 81 -20.82 1.19 2.71
N ALA A 82 -21.77 1.95 2.17
CA ALA A 82 -23.11 1.48 1.83
C ALA A 82 -23.11 0.42 0.71
N VAL A 83 -22.10 0.42 -0.16
CA VAL A 83 -21.94 -0.54 -1.27
C VAL A 83 -20.87 -1.60 -1.02
N GLY A 84 -20.49 -1.81 0.26
CA GLY A 84 -19.48 -2.82 0.66
C GLY A 84 -18.06 -2.49 0.19
N TRP A 85 -17.72 -1.21 0.13
CA TRP A 85 -16.40 -0.68 -0.26
C TRP A 85 -16.02 -0.86 -1.72
N ASP A 86 -16.97 -1.23 -2.57
CA ASP A 86 -16.77 -1.34 -4.02
C ASP A 86 -17.01 0.02 -4.69
N LEU A 87 -15.93 0.77 -4.95
CA LEU A 87 -16.00 2.13 -5.50
C LEU A 87 -16.68 2.17 -6.88
N SER A 88 -16.67 1.07 -7.63
CA SER A 88 -17.34 0.99 -8.92
C SER A 88 -18.88 1.03 -8.81
N LYS A 89 -19.42 0.68 -7.63
CA LYS A 89 -20.86 0.62 -7.37
C LYS A 89 -21.47 1.91 -6.83
N ILE A 90 -20.70 2.95 -6.66
CA ILE A 90 -21.22 4.26 -6.25
C ILE A 90 -21.99 4.88 -7.44
N THR A 91 -23.31 5.07 -7.25
CA THR A 91 -24.21 5.55 -8.31
C THR A 91 -24.72 6.97 -8.10
N LYS A 92 -24.44 7.57 -6.94
CA LYS A 92 -24.81 8.94 -6.62
C LYS A 92 -23.57 9.82 -6.59
N PRO A 93 -23.65 11.08 -7.04
CA PRO A 93 -22.55 12.03 -6.95
C PRO A 93 -22.11 12.23 -5.50
N VAL A 94 -20.82 12.06 -5.26
CA VAL A 94 -20.14 12.19 -3.94
C VAL A 94 -18.74 12.76 -4.12
N GLU A 95 -18.13 13.16 -3.01
CA GLU A 95 -16.85 13.85 -2.98
C GLU A 95 -15.82 13.10 -2.14
N THR A 96 -14.57 13.20 -2.58
CA THR A 96 -13.37 12.76 -1.85
C THR A 96 -12.27 13.80 -1.97
N ASP A 97 -11.15 13.61 -1.26
CA ASP A 97 -9.88 14.29 -1.54
C ASP A 97 -8.78 13.27 -1.80
N CYS A 98 -7.55 13.72 -2.00
CA CYS A 98 -6.44 12.83 -2.29
C CYS A 98 -6.22 11.79 -1.17
N SER A 99 -6.25 12.21 0.09
CA SER A 99 -6.00 11.33 1.23
C SER A 99 -7.21 10.43 1.55
N ALA A 100 -8.41 10.95 1.43
CA ALA A 100 -9.64 10.17 1.61
C ALA A 100 -9.77 9.09 0.53
N LEU A 101 -9.45 9.39 -0.74
CA LEU A 101 -9.45 8.38 -1.80
C LEU A 101 -8.48 7.24 -1.49
N MET A 102 -7.24 7.53 -1.07
CA MET A 102 -6.27 6.49 -0.71
C MET A 102 -6.77 5.63 0.45
N MET A 103 -7.43 6.25 1.44
CA MET A 103 -8.05 5.53 2.55
C MET A 103 -9.16 4.59 2.06
N LEU A 104 -10.04 5.06 1.18
CA LEU A 104 -11.11 4.24 0.60
C LEU A 104 -10.52 3.04 -0.16
N CYS A 105 -9.48 3.25 -0.95
CA CYS A 105 -8.80 2.16 -1.67
C CYS A 105 -8.21 1.12 -0.72
N ALA A 106 -7.58 1.55 0.37
CA ALA A 106 -7.02 0.64 1.37
C ALA A 106 -8.11 -0.13 2.14
N ILE A 107 -9.23 0.51 2.49
CA ILE A 107 -10.36 -0.16 3.14
C ILE A 107 -11.02 -1.15 2.17
N SER A 108 -11.17 -0.79 0.90
CA SER A 108 -11.66 -1.70 -0.16
C SER A 108 -10.78 -2.95 -0.30
N ALA A 109 -9.49 -2.83 -0.02
CA ALA A 109 -8.54 -3.95 0.03
C ALA A 109 -8.56 -4.75 1.34
N GLY A 110 -9.49 -4.45 2.26
CA GLY A 110 -9.67 -5.16 3.53
C GLY A 110 -8.84 -4.60 4.69
N VAL A 111 -8.30 -3.38 4.60
CA VAL A 111 -7.59 -2.74 5.73
C VAL A 111 -8.59 -2.00 6.63
N HIS A 112 -9.51 -2.74 7.24
CA HIS A 112 -10.59 -2.16 8.08
C HIS A 112 -10.10 -1.47 9.36
N LYS A 113 -8.86 -1.71 9.79
CA LYS A 113 -8.24 -0.94 10.89
C LYS A 113 -8.21 0.57 10.61
N LEU A 114 -8.23 0.99 9.34
CA LEU A 114 -8.29 2.40 8.97
C LEU A 114 -9.65 3.04 9.26
N GLU A 115 -10.74 2.29 9.33
CA GLU A 115 -12.05 2.80 9.76
C GLU A 115 -12.02 3.26 11.22
N ASP A 116 -11.36 2.49 12.10
CA ASP A 116 -11.19 2.83 13.51
C ASP A 116 -10.29 4.06 13.68
N LEU A 117 -9.22 4.11 12.90
CA LEU A 117 -8.30 5.24 12.90
C LEU A 117 -9.02 6.53 12.44
N PHE A 118 -9.76 6.46 11.33
CA PHE A 118 -10.55 7.56 10.79
C PHE A 118 -11.54 8.11 11.84
N ARG A 119 -12.29 7.24 12.50
CA ARG A 119 -13.24 7.66 13.56
C ARG A 119 -12.54 8.33 14.74
N ARG A 120 -11.41 7.80 15.20
CA ARG A 120 -10.62 8.37 16.31
C ARG A 120 -10.05 9.75 15.97
N GLN A 121 -9.82 10.02 14.70
CA GLN A 121 -9.31 11.29 14.18
C GLN A 121 -10.43 12.28 13.80
N GLY A 122 -11.63 12.13 14.34
CA GLY A 122 -12.75 13.02 14.07
C GLY A 122 -13.29 12.90 12.64
N ASN A 123 -13.28 11.70 12.08
CA ASN A 123 -13.65 11.41 10.69
C ASN A 123 -12.78 12.18 9.70
N SER A 124 -11.48 12.20 9.94
CA SER A 124 -10.51 12.86 9.07
C SER A 124 -9.42 11.89 8.65
N CYS A 125 -9.02 11.96 7.38
CA CYS A 125 -7.80 11.38 6.87
C CYS A 125 -6.94 12.51 6.29
N THR A 126 -5.68 12.55 6.64
CA THR A 126 -4.73 13.56 6.14
C THR A 126 -3.43 12.88 5.75
N THR A 127 -2.64 13.52 4.90
CA THR A 127 -1.31 13.01 4.53
C THR A 127 -0.38 12.89 5.75
N TYR A 128 -0.59 13.71 6.79
CA TYR A 128 0.12 13.57 8.06
C TYR A 128 -0.24 12.24 8.74
N CYS A 129 -1.53 11.96 8.93
CA CYS A 129 -2.02 10.71 9.53
C CYS A 129 -1.58 9.48 8.72
N MET A 130 -1.64 9.56 7.41
CA MET A 130 -1.18 8.47 6.54
C MET A 130 0.27 8.09 6.85
N ARG A 131 1.15 9.06 6.96
CA ARG A 131 2.58 8.82 7.20
C ARG A 131 2.89 8.33 8.62
N HIS A 132 2.17 8.82 9.63
CA HIS A 132 2.49 8.55 11.04
C HIS A 132 1.69 7.39 11.62
N ASP A 133 0.41 7.24 11.21
CA ASP A 133 -0.49 6.32 11.90
C ASP A 133 -0.75 5.04 11.10
N TRP A 134 -0.74 5.10 9.75
CA TRP A 134 -0.98 3.90 8.95
C TRP A 134 0.06 2.79 9.16
N PRO A 135 1.38 3.07 9.28
CA PRO A 135 2.37 2.03 9.58
C PRO A 135 2.10 1.31 10.91
N GLN A 136 1.51 2.02 11.89
CA GLN A 136 1.19 1.46 13.21
C GLN A 136 0.03 0.44 13.17
N THR A 137 -0.75 0.41 12.10
CA THR A 137 -1.76 -0.64 11.88
C THR A 137 -1.15 -2.02 11.67
N GLY A 138 0.15 -2.08 11.32
CA GLY A 138 0.86 -3.30 10.96
C GLY A 138 0.63 -3.76 9.51
N GLU A 139 -0.23 -3.07 8.76
CA GLU A 139 -0.58 -3.39 7.37
C GLU A 139 0.37 -2.75 6.34
N PHE A 140 1.10 -1.71 6.75
CA PHE A 140 1.98 -0.95 5.87
C PHE A 140 3.41 -0.90 6.39
N GLU A 141 4.35 -0.79 5.46
CA GLU A 141 5.71 -0.35 5.68
C GLU A 141 5.86 1.08 5.16
N LEU A 142 6.58 1.93 5.90
CA LEU A 142 6.92 3.29 5.45
C LEU A 142 8.35 3.29 4.88
N LEU A 143 8.46 3.49 3.58
CA LEU A 143 9.73 3.56 2.86
C LEU A 143 10.13 5.03 2.69
N THR A 144 11.34 5.39 3.15
CA THR A 144 11.85 6.77 3.09
C THR A 144 13.18 6.91 2.37
N ALA A 145 13.73 5.80 1.86
CA ALA A 145 14.99 5.82 1.13
C ALA A 145 14.84 6.58 -0.20
N ALA A 146 15.89 7.31 -0.60
CA ALA A 146 15.89 8.16 -1.78
C ALA A 146 15.50 7.42 -3.08
N LYS A 147 15.81 6.11 -3.20
CA LYS A 147 15.44 5.30 -4.36
C LYS A 147 13.92 5.22 -4.59
N TYR A 148 13.11 5.32 -3.54
CA TYR A 148 11.65 5.29 -3.63
C TYR A 148 11.03 6.68 -3.80
N LEU A 149 11.75 7.75 -3.36
CA LEU A 149 11.19 9.10 -3.31
C LEU A 149 11.58 9.95 -4.54
N LYS A 150 12.72 9.64 -5.18
CA LYS A 150 13.27 10.45 -6.27
C LYS A 150 13.09 9.83 -7.65
N LYS A 151 12.70 8.56 -7.72
CA LYS A 151 12.52 7.79 -8.95
C LYS A 151 11.35 6.82 -8.79
N ASP A 152 10.78 6.41 -9.89
CA ASP A 152 9.69 5.45 -9.96
C ASP A 152 10.16 3.99 -10.17
N GLU A 153 11.44 3.78 -10.41
CA GLU A 153 12.01 2.48 -10.82
C GLU A 153 11.79 1.35 -9.80
N TYR A 154 11.70 1.68 -8.50
CA TYR A 154 11.55 0.73 -7.39
C TYR A 154 10.16 0.74 -6.74
N LEU A 155 9.22 1.49 -7.33
CA LEU A 155 7.85 1.52 -6.85
C LEU A 155 7.08 0.29 -7.35
N LEU A 156 6.14 -0.18 -6.53
CA LEU A 156 5.28 -1.31 -6.84
C LEU A 156 3.84 -0.85 -7.00
N ARG A 157 3.07 -1.56 -7.82
CA ARG A 157 1.63 -1.39 -7.91
C ARG A 157 0.99 -1.55 -6.52
N GLY A 158 0.19 -0.56 -6.14
CA GLY A 158 -0.40 -0.41 -4.81
C GLY A 158 0.40 0.46 -3.84
N ASP A 159 1.65 0.83 -4.14
CA ASP A 159 2.40 1.79 -3.33
C ASP A 159 1.66 3.13 -3.28
N VAL A 160 1.63 3.76 -2.10
CA VAL A 160 1.01 5.06 -1.91
C VAL A 160 2.10 6.09 -1.58
N LEU A 161 2.37 7.00 -2.51
CA LEU A 161 3.30 8.11 -2.28
C LEU A 161 2.60 9.22 -1.50
N VAL A 162 3.31 9.77 -0.51
CA VAL A 162 2.76 10.81 0.38
C VAL A 162 3.72 11.99 0.47
N SER A 163 3.21 13.18 0.19
CA SER A 163 3.87 14.47 0.42
C SER A 163 3.23 15.20 1.62
N SER A 164 3.58 16.46 1.86
CA SER A 164 2.95 17.25 2.92
C SER A 164 1.48 17.60 2.65
N GLY A 165 1.07 17.71 1.39
CA GLY A 165 -0.28 18.14 1.01
C GLY A 165 -0.91 17.31 -0.11
N HIS A 166 -0.26 16.24 -0.56
CA HIS A 166 -0.79 15.41 -1.65
C HIS A 166 -0.38 13.95 -1.53
N THR A 167 -1.19 13.07 -2.11
CA THR A 167 -0.93 11.63 -2.14
C THR A 167 -1.49 10.99 -3.41
N VAL A 168 -0.80 9.97 -3.90
CA VAL A 168 -1.15 9.25 -5.12
C VAL A 168 -0.92 7.76 -4.95
N MET A 169 -1.61 6.93 -5.71
CA MET A 169 -1.40 5.48 -5.76
C MET A 169 -0.69 5.07 -7.04
N VAL A 170 0.32 4.24 -6.92
CA VAL A 170 1.03 3.60 -8.03
C VAL A 170 0.15 2.51 -8.61
N LEU A 171 0.00 2.51 -9.96
CA LEU A 171 -0.86 1.57 -10.67
C LEU A 171 -0.09 0.63 -11.60
N GLU A 172 1.21 0.79 -11.71
CA GLU A 172 2.12 -0.05 -12.50
C GLU A 172 3.43 -0.23 -11.74
N ASP A 173 4.03 -1.42 -11.85
CA ASP A 173 5.35 -1.67 -11.26
C ASP A 173 6.43 -0.86 -11.97
N GLY A 174 7.38 -0.32 -11.21
CA GLY A 174 8.59 0.26 -11.74
C GLY A 174 9.51 -0.79 -12.35
N LYS A 175 10.52 -0.35 -13.11
CA LYS A 175 11.44 -1.20 -13.84
C LYS A 175 12.12 -2.28 -12.99
N HIS A 176 12.39 -1.98 -11.71
CA HIS A 176 13.01 -2.89 -10.74
C HIS A 176 12.00 -3.39 -9.69
N GLY A 177 10.70 -3.35 -10.00
CA GLY A 177 9.65 -3.76 -9.08
C GLY A 177 9.74 -5.25 -8.71
N GLU A 178 10.09 -6.11 -9.64
CA GLU A 178 10.27 -7.54 -9.36
C GLU A 178 11.42 -7.80 -8.36
N GLU A 179 12.48 -6.98 -8.39
CA GLU A 179 13.60 -7.08 -7.45
C GLU A 179 13.20 -6.67 -6.02
N GLU A 180 12.15 -5.85 -5.88
CA GLU A 180 11.60 -5.40 -4.60
C GLU A 180 10.57 -6.39 -4.01
N ARG A 181 10.04 -7.30 -4.83
CA ARG A 181 9.13 -8.34 -4.37
C ARG A 181 9.93 -9.48 -3.78
N GLU A 182 9.95 -9.60 -2.46
CA GLU A 182 10.50 -10.78 -1.81
C GLU A 182 9.53 -11.95 -2.00
N VAL A 183 9.79 -12.79 -2.97
CA VAL A 183 9.01 -14.02 -3.17
C VAL A 183 9.52 -15.07 -2.20
N VAL A 184 8.71 -15.40 -1.20
CA VAL A 184 8.99 -16.54 -0.34
C VAL A 184 8.52 -17.81 -1.05
N GLU A 185 9.45 -18.65 -1.46
CA GLU A 185 9.18 -19.91 -2.14
C GLU A 185 9.33 -21.09 -1.18
N LYS A 186 8.43 -22.08 -1.29
CA LYS A 186 8.67 -23.38 -0.69
C LYS A 186 9.69 -24.15 -1.54
N SER A 187 10.78 -24.56 -0.94
CA SER A 187 11.87 -25.27 -1.58
C SER A 187 12.33 -26.42 -0.70
N LYS A 188 13.24 -27.25 -1.24
CA LYS A 188 13.90 -28.31 -0.49
C LYS A 188 15.39 -28.02 -0.45
N ILE A 189 16.01 -28.30 0.68
CA ILE A 189 17.46 -28.31 0.88
C ILE A 189 17.86 -29.65 1.44
N ILE A 190 19.13 -30.01 1.31
CA ILE A 190 19.71 -31.22 1.91
C ILE A 190 20.53 -30.77 3.13
N VAL A 191 20.17 -31.30 4.31
CA VAL A 191 20.90 -31.08 5.55
C VAL A 191 21.31 -32.46 6.08
N ASP A 192 22.60 -32.70 6.21
CA ASP A 192 23.19 -33.98 6.62
C ASP A 192 22.62 -35.18 5.84
N GLY A 193 22.46 -35.01 4.51
CA GLY A 193 21.95 -36.03 3.61
C GLY A 193 20.43 -36.23 3.63
N LYS A 194 19.68 -35.47 4.41
CA LYS A 194 18.22 -35.50 4.49
C LYS A 194 17.57 -34.35 3.77
N GLU A 195 16.53 -34.63 2.97
CA GLU A 195 15.72 -33.54 2.39
C GLU A 195 14.87 -32.87 3.47
N VAL A 196 14.94 -31.54 3.51
CA VAL A 196 14.18 -30.67 4.41
C VAL A 196 13.43 -29.62 3.60
N SER A 197 12.12 -29.50 3.83
CA SER A 197 11.33 -28.41 3.27
C SER A 197 11.63 -27.11 4.01
N VAL A 198 11.93 -26.07 3.27
CA VAL A 198 12.23 -24.73 3.80
C VAL A 198 11.46 -23.66 3.05
N GLU A 199 11.21 -22.55 3.73
CA GLU A 199 10.84 -21.30 3.08
C GLU A 199 12.12 -20.56 2.74
N ARG A 200 12.27 -20.18 1.45
CA ARG A 200 13.45 -19.46 0.96
C ARG A 200 13.06 -18.20 0.20
N ILE A 201 13.95 -17.24 0.21
CA ILE A 201 13.96 -16.07 -0.69
C ILE A 201 15.20 -16.21 -1.56
N LEU A 202 15.02 -16.20 -2.89
CA LEU A 202 16.14 -16.13 -3.82
C LEU A 202 16.35 -14.67 -4.22
N LYS A 203 17.46 -14.07 -3.78
CA LYS A 203 17.80 -12.67 -4.06
C LYS A 203 19.22 -12.58 -4.56
N ASN A 204 19.41 -12.01 -5.76
CA ASN A 204 20.73 -11.83 -6.40
C ASN A 204 21.55 -13.13 -6.48
N GLY A 205 20.90 -14.25 -6.79
CA GLY A 205 21.56 -15.55 -6.86
C GLY A 205 21.88 -16.20 -5.50
N THR A 206 21.53 -15.56 -4.40
CA THR A 206 21.74 -16.05 -3.04
C THR A 206 20.43 -16.56 -2.44
N ASN A 207 20.46 -17.76 -1.87
CA ASN A 207 19.32 -18.31 -1.11
C ASN A 207 19.34 -17.80 0.31
N TYR A 208 18.27 -17.12 0.72
CA TYR A 208 18.01 -16.80 2.12
C TYR A 208 16.96 -17.79 2.64
N VAL A 209 17.27 -18.53 3.68
CA VAL A 209 16.37 -19.52 4.28
C VAL A 209 16.02 -19.12 5.70
N LYS A 210 14.85 -19.55 6.14
CA LYS A 210 14.38 -19.28 7.50
C LYS A 210 15.25 -20.02 8.51
N VAL A 211 15.87 -19.27 9.43
CA VAL A 211 16.79 -19.83 10.45
C VAL A 211 16.13 -20.96 11.24
N ARG A 212 14.83 -20.86 11.54
CA ARG A 212 14.08 -21.87 12.28
C ARG A 212 13.96 -23.20 11.54
N ASP A 213 13.86 -23.17 10.21
CA ASP A 213 13.78 -24.39 9.41
C ASP A 213 15.13 -25.14 9.43
N ILE A 214 16.23 -24.39 9.35
CA ILE A 214 17.59 -24.96 9.49
C ILE A 214 17.81 -25.49 10.91
N ALA A 215 17.44 -24.74 11.92
CA ALA A 215 17.59 -25.16 13.31
C ALA A 215 16.80 -26.43 13.61
N ALA A 216 15.56 -26.53 13.11
CA ALA A 216 14.74 -27.73 13.25
C ALA A 216 15.38 -28.96 12.57
N ALA A 217 16.00 -28.76 11.39
CA ALA A 217 16.68 -29.83 10.63
C ALA A 217 17.94 -30.33 11.35
N LEU A 218 18.62 -29.46 12.12
CA LEU A 218 19.83 -29.75 12.89
C LEU A 218 19.56 -30.07 14.37
N ASP A 219 18.29 -30.20 14.75
CA ASP A 219 17.85 -30.44 16.15
C ASP A 219 18.35 -29.38 17.14
N LEU A 220 18.38 -28.13 16.69
CA LEU A 220 18.74 -26.98 17.50
C LEU A 220 17.52 -26.24 18.02
N GLU A 221 17.66 -25.56 19.16
CA GLU A 221 16.71 -24.57 19.67
C GLU A 221 17.06 -23.17 19.15
N VAL A 222 16.04 -22.36 18.86
CA VAL A 222 16.21 -20.97 18.43
C VAL A 222 15.68 -20.04 19.50
N SER A 223 16.56 -19.20 20.01
CA SER A 223 16.24 -18.11 20.92
C SER A 223 16.73 -16.76 20.35
N ASN A 224 16.48 -15.66 21.02
CA ASN A 224 16.92 -14.33 20.62
C ASN A 224 17.65 -13.61 21.76
N LYS A 225 18.75 -12.95 21.40
CA LYS A 225 19.42 -11.98 22.28
C LYS A 225 19.35 -10.61 21.60
N GLY A 226 18.32 -9.83 21.94
CA GLY A 226 17.96 -8.64 21.18
C GLY A 226 17.54 -8.99 19.75
N ASN A 227 18.21 -8.43 18.75
CA ASN A 227 17.96 -8.71 17.33
C ASN A 227 18.84 -9.84 16.75
N ILE A 228 19.57 -10.57 17.59
CA ILE A 228 20.48 -11.65 17.17
C ILE A 228 19.79 -12.99 17.44
N ALA A 229 19.65 -13.82 16.42
CA ALA A 229 19.20 -15.19 16.58
C ALA A 229 20.32 -16.02 17.23
N VAL A 230 19.96 -16.79 18.26
CA VAL A 230 20.86 -17.70 18.97
C VAL A 230 20.39 -19.13 18.75
N LEU A 231 21.28 -19.97 18.26
CA LEU A 231 21.04 -21.39 18.05
C LEU A 231 21.84 -22.20 19.11
N THR A 232 21.18 -23.09 19.81
CA THR A 232 21.80 -23.93 20.84
C THR A 232 21.40 -25.39 20.63
N HIS A 233 22.28 -26.32 20.94
CA HIS A 233 21.91 -27.72 20.99
C HIS A 233 20.87 -27.95 22.08
N LYS A 234 19.87 -28.79 21.77
CA LYS A 234 18.94 -29.24 22.81
C LYS A 234 19.71 -30.01 23.90
N GLU A 235 19.49 -29.62 25.14
CA GLU A 235 20.01 -30.42 26.27
C GLU A 235 19.38 -31.81 26.20
N LYS A 236 20.21 -32.83 26.34
CA LYS A 236 19.79 -34.24 26.32
C LYS A 236 19.16 -34.61 27.65
#